data_157a10c42b52ac1fca4ec6c7f77f58f6
#
_entry.id   157a10c42b52ac1fca4ec6c7f77f58f6
#
_cell.length_a   1.000
_cell.length_b   1.000
_cell.length_c   1.000
_cell.angle_alpha   90.00
_cell.angle_beta   90.00
_cell.angle_gamma   90.00
#
_symmetry.space_group_name_H-M   'P 1'
#
loop_
_entity.id
_entity.type
_entity.pdbx_description
1 polymer ?
#
loop_
_entity_poly.entity_id
_entity_poly.type
_entity_poly.pdbx_seq_one_letter_code
_entity_poly.pdbx_strand_id
1 'polypeptide(L)'
;KTIVFLIDGLEEILKLVSSNKNQQKAIEVLCQGILNTIAARYENIGLIIFLRSDMAQNAITVNYEQFKQAFNYAELKWSSNEALKLAVWLVSHSVSDFYQETISIENASQEVIDQYLEKLWGLKLGKKESNEAYSSRWILAALSDFNGQLQARDIIRFLKYASEYNGYNGKKPPYN
;
A
#
# COMPACT_ATOMS: atom_id res chain seq x y z
N LYS A 1 -10.43 22.55 -22.12
CA LYS A 1 -10.38 21.08 -21.88
C LYS A 1 -8.96 20.72 -21.52
N THR A 2 -8.76 20.08 -20.37
CA THR A 2 -7.47 19.53 -19.95
C THR A 2 -7.42 18.04 -20.30
N ILE A 3 -6.29 17.59 -20.86
CA ILE A 3 -6.03 16.17 -21.17
C ILE A 3 -4.94 15.70 -20.20
N VAL A 4 -5.18 14.57 -19.51
CA VAL A 4 -4.18 13.96 -18.64
C VAL A 4 -3.81 12.59 -19.21
N PHE A 5 -2.52 12.40 -19.46
CA PHE A 5 -1.96 11.10 -19.84
C PHE A 5 -1.50 10.35 -18.59
N LEU A 6 -1.82 9.06 -18.54
CA LEU A 6 -1.39 8.15 -17.48
C LEU A 6 -0.43 7.13 -18.09
N ILE A 7 0.77 7.01 -17.51
CA ILE A 7 1.74 5.98 -17.90
C ILE A 7 1.92 5.03 -16.71
N ASP A 8 1.54 3.78 -16.91
CA ASP A 8 1.65 2.70 -15.94
C ASP A 8 2.28 1.46 -16.57
N GLY A 9 2.77 0.54 -15.75
CA GLY A 9 3.32 -0.75 -16.21
C GLY A 9 4.72 -0.65 -16.84
N LEU A 10 5.50 0.40 -16.57
CA LEU A 10 6.85 0.55 -17.09
C LEU A 10 7.79 -0.62 -16.70
N GLU A 11 7.55 -1.25 -15.56
CA GLU A 11 8.28 -2.43 -15.08
C GLU A 11 8.09 -3.67 -15.97
N GLU A 12 6.99 -3.76 -16.71
CA GLU A 12 6.74 -4.86 -17.65
C GLU A 12 7.55 -4.69 -18.93
N ILE A 13 7.80 -3.45 -19.33
CA ILE A 13 8.51 -3.09 -20.56
C ILE A 13 10.01 -2.97 -20.28
N LEU A 14 10.39 -2.31 -19.19
CA LEU A 14 11.76 -1.95 -18.84
C LEU A 14 12.31 -2.87 -17.73
N LYS A 15 12.35 -4.17 -18.00
CA LYS A 15 12.70 -5.21 -16.99
C LYS A 15 14.16 -5.20 -16.53
N LEU A 16 15.06 -4.59 -17.29
CA LEU A 16 16.50 -4.60 -17.06
C LEU A 16 17.06 -3.25 -16.60
N VAL A 17 16.23 -2.40 -15.97
CA VAL A 17 16.65 -1.04 -15.56
C VAL A 17 17.87 -1.08 -14.65
N SER A 18 18.00 -2.07 -13.78
CA SER A 18 19.17 -2.20 -12.88
C SER A 18 20.50 -2.39 -13.60
N SER A 19 20.51 -2.91 -14.84
CA SER A 19 21.72 -3.27 -15.58
C SER A 19 21.82 -2.66 -16.98
N ASN A 20 20.74 -2.18 -17.56
CA ASN A 20 20.69 -1.68 -18.93
C ASN A 20 20.66 -0.14 -18.99
N LYS A 21 21.76 0.46 -19.40
CA LYS A 21 21.94 1.92 -19.49
C LYS A 21 20.92 2.61 -20.43
N ASN A 22 20.46 1.96 -21.48
CA ASN A 22 19.47 2.55 -22.39
C ASN A 22 18.10 2.62 -21.71
N GLN A 23 17.73 1.60 -20.93
CA GLN A 23 16.48 1.63 -20.15
C GLN A 23 16.55 2.65 -19.01
N GLN A 24 17.69 2.78 -18.35
CA GLN A 24 17.92 3.84 -17.35
C GLN A 24 17.73 5.22 -18.00
N LYS A 25 18.37 5.44 -19.15
CA LYS A 25 18.28 6.72 -19.89
C LYS A 25 16.86 7.01 -20.36
N ALA A 26 16.10 6.01 -20.77
CA ALA A 26 14.70 6.18 -21.17
C ALA A 26 13.84 6.69 -19.99
N ILE A 27 13.99 6.12 -18.79
CA ILE A 27 13.28 6.59 -17.59
C ILE A 27 13.74 8.01 -17.20
N GLU A 28 15.03 8.26 -17.20
CA GLU A 28 15.56 9.61 -16.89
C GLU A 28 14.98 10.66 -17.82
N VAL A 29 14.99 10.41 -19.14
CA VAL A 29 14.41 11.33 -20.14
C VAL A 29 12.91 11.50 -19.93
N LEU A 30 12.18 10.43 -19.64
CA LEU A 30 10.75 10.48 -19.37
C LEU A 30 10.45 11.36 -18.16
N CYS A 31 11.14 11.13 -17.05
CA CYS A 31 10.87 11.80 -15.77
C CYS A 31 11.43 13.22 -15.69
N GLN A 32 12.63 13.46 -16.19
CA GLN A 32 13.28 14.78 -16.09
C GLN A 32 13.13 15.63 -17.36
N GLY A 33 13.10 14.98 -18.53
CA GLY A 33 12.96 15.69 -19.81
C GLY A 33 11.51 15.95 -20.17
N ILE A 34 10.74 14.90 -20.42
CA ILE A 34 9.38 15.00 -20.96
C ILE A 34 8.43 15.61 -19.95
N LEU A 35 8.44 15.11 -18.70
CA LEU A 35 7.55 15.61 -17.64
C LEU A 35 7.74 17.11 -17.42
N ASN A 36 9.00 17.58 -17.27
CA ASN A 36 9.31 18.98 -17.08
C ASN A 36 8.97 19.83 -18.31
N THR A 37 9.17 19.29 -19.52
CA THR A 37 8.82 19.99 -20.76
C THR A 37 7.30 20.19 -20.87
N ILE A 38 6.52 19.17 -20.54
CA ILE A 38 5.05 19.27 -20.55
C ILE A 38 4.60 20.28 -19.51
N ALA A 39 5.09 20.19 -18.27
CA ALA A 39 4.73 21.13 -17.20
C ALA A 39 5.07 22.58 -17.52
N ALA A 40 6.18 22.84 -18.24
CA ALA A 40 6.63 24.19 -18.56
C ALA A 40 5.96 24.80 -19.80
N ARG A 41 5.46 23.99 -20.74
CA ARG A 41 5.03 24.46 -22.06
C ARG A 41 3.53 24.31 -22.35
N TYR A 42 2.84 23.44 -21.62
CA TYR A 42 1.46 23.07 -21.96
C TYR A 42 0.54 23.18 -20.75
N GLU A 43 -0.26 24.23 -20.70
CA GLU A 43 -1.23 24.47 -19.61
C GLU A 43 -2.39 23.44 -19.58
N ASN A 44 -2.70 22.86 -20.76
CA ASN A 44 -3.85 21.98 -20.93
C ASN A 44 -3.47 20.50 -21.04
N ILE A 45 -2.21 20.14 -20.79
CA ILE A 45 -1.71 18.77 -20.84
C ILE A 45 -1.09 18.42 -19.50
N GLY A 46 -1.60 17.36 -18.88
CA GLY A 46 -1.02 16.75 -17.69
C GLY A 46 -0.41 15.39 -18.01
N LEU A 47 0.62 15.00 -17.27
CA LEU A 47 1.24 13.68 -17.36
C LEU A 47 1.43 13.13 -15.95
N ILE A 48 0.91 11.93 -15.71
CA ILE A 48 1.13 11.16 -14.49
C ILE A 48 1.87 9.88 -14.86
N ILE A 49 2.99 9.63 -14.22
CA ILE A 49 3.83 8.46 -14.46
C ILE A 49 3.87 7.64 -13.16
N PHE A 50 3.35 6.41 -13.22
CA PHE A 50 3.52 5.45 -12.13
C PHE A 50 4.87 4.78 -12.29
N LEU A 51 5.78 5.05 -11.36
CA LEU A 51 7.14 4.54 -11.41
C LEU A 51 7.51 3.94 -10.06
N ARG A 52 8.02 2.72 -10.06
CA ARG A 52 8.55 2.09 -8.85
C ARG A 52 9.78 2.85 -8.36
N SER A 53 9.91 3.00 -7.04
CA SER A 53 11.01 3.75 -6.42
C SER A 53 12.39 3.15 -6.72
N ASP A 54 12.49 1.81 -6.80
CA ASP A 54 13.74 1.13 -7.19
C ASP A 54 14.14 1.40 -8.64
N MET A 55 13.18 1.48 -9.56
CA MET A 55 13.44 1.87 -10.96
C MET A 55 13.89 3.33 -11.05
N ALA A 56 13.23 4.23 -10.31
CA ALA A 56 13.62 5.63 -10.26
C ALA A 56 15.06 5.79 -9.73
N GLN A 57 15.39 5.09 -8.63
CA GLN A 57 16.73 5.13 -8.02
C GLN A 57 17.82 4.60 -8.96
N ASN A 58 17.53 3.54 -9.70
CA ASN A 58 18.48 2.98 -10.67
C ASN A 58 18.68 3.85 -11.92
N ALA A 59 17.63 4.55 -12.33
CA ALA A 59 17.65 5.34 -13.58
C ALA A 59 18.12 6.78 -13.36
N ILE A 60 17.70 7.44 -12.28
CA ILE A 60 18.01 8.83 -11.98
C ILE A 60 19.20 8.86 -11.02
N THR A 61 20.41 8.71 -11.57
CA THR A 61 21.64 8.64 -10.78
C THR A 61 22.15 10.01 -10.37
N VAL A 62 21.83 11.05 -11.14
CA VAL A 62 22.21 12.43 -10.86
C VAL A 62 21.03 13.16 -10.26
N ASN A 63 21.24 13.79 -9.08
CA ASN A 63 20.20 14.56 -8.38
C ASN A 63 18.96 13.75 -7.95
N TYR A 64 19.09 12.44 -7.69
CA TYR A 64 17.98 11.59 -7.26
C TYR A 64 17.25 12.13 -6.01
N GLU A 65 17.99 12.60 -5.02
CA GLU A 65 17.38 13.16 -3.81
C GLU A 65 16.56 14.43 -4.09
N GLN A 66 17.00 15.28 -5.01
CA GLN A 66 16.23 16.45 -5.44
C GLN A 66 14.96 16.03 -6.20
N PHE A 67 15.07 15.04 -7.07
CA PHE A 67 13.93 14.45 -7.76
C PHE A 67 12.92 13.88 -6.74
N LYS A 68 13.40 13.09 -5.79
CA LYS A 68 12.57 12.51 -4.73
C LYS A 68 11.86 13.57 -3.90
N GLN A 69 12.55 14.64 -3.51
CA GLN A 69 11.96 15.76 -2.77
C GLN A 69 10.89 16.48 -3.59
N ALA A 70 11.14 16.71 -4.87
CA ALA A 70 10.20 17.38 -5.77
C ALA A 70 8.89 16.61 -5.95
N PHE A 71 8.92 15.28 -5.87
CA PHE A 71 7.76 14.40 -6.06
C PHE A 71 7.30 13.67 -4.80
N ASN A 72 7.84 14.02 -3.63
CA ASN A 72 7.48 13.38 -2.36
C ASN A 72 5.97 13.41 -2.05
N TYR A 73 5.27 14.47 -2.46
CA TYR A 73 3.82 14.60 -2.31
C TYR A 73 3.02 13.58 -3.13
N ALA A 74 3.62 13.01 -4.18
CA ALA A 74 3.01 12.00 -5.06
C ALA A 74 3.47 10.58 -4.73
N GLU A 75 4.28 10.37 -3.68
CA GLU A 75 4.73 9.05 -3.29
C GLU A 75 3.59 8.25 -2.67
N LEU A 76 3.22 7.14 -3.32
CA LEU A 76 2.18 6.24 -2.84
C LEU A 76 2.78 5.28 -1.80
N LYS A 77 2.49 5.54 -0.54
CA LYS A 77 2.87 4.70 0.60
C LYS A 77 1.65 4.32 1.39
N TRP A 78 1.64 3.10 1.88
CA TRP A 78 0.65 2.65 2.85
C TRP A 78 1.16 2.92 4.25
N SER A 79 0.44 3.71 5.02
CA SER A 79 0.65 3.77 6.46
C SER A 79 0.02 2.56 7.16
N SER A 80 0.51 2.25 8.35
CA SER A 80 -0.09 1.18 9.18
C SER A 80 -1.59 1.40 9.41
N ASN A 81 -2.01 2.64 9.63
CA ASN A 81 -3.40 2.98 9.85
C ASN A 81 -4.26 2.75 8.60
N GLU A 82 -3.79 3.16 7.42
CA GLU A 82 -4.51 2.93 6.16
C GLU A 82 -4.64 1.44 5.86
N ALA A 83 -3.60 0.66 6.15
CA ALA A 83 -3.62 -0.79 6.00
C ALA A 83 -4.66 -1.45 6.92
N LEU A 84 -4.79 -0.99 8.17
CA LEU A 84 -5.79 -1.46 9.11
C LEU A 84 -7.21 -1.05 8.68
N LYS A 85 -7.40 0.19 8.23
CA LYS A 85 -8.66 0.66 7.63
C LYS A 85 -9.05 -0.16 6.40
N LEU A 86 -8.08 -0.49 5.53
CA LEU A 86 -8.33 -1.37 4.38
C LEU A 86 -8.82 -2.75 4.82
N ALA A 87 -8.26 -3.33 5.88
CA ALA A 87 -8.73 -4.62 6.39
C ALA A 87 -10.20 -4.55 6.85
N VAL A 88 -10.56 -3.53 7.62
CA VAL A 88 -11.96 -3.31 8.06
C VAL A 88 -12.87 -3.08 6.85
N TRP A 89 -12.45 -2.28 5.87
CA TRP A 89 -13.19 -1.99 4.65
C TRP A 89 -13.46 -3.25 3.83
N LEU A 90 -12.46 -4.09 3.60
CA LEU A 90 -12.61 -5.34 2.86
C LEU A 90 -13.62 -6.29 3.53
N VAL A 91 -13.54 -6.42 4.86
CA VAL A 91 -14.46 -7.30 5.59
C VAL A 91 -15.86 -6.72 5.59
N SER A 92 -16.04 -5.41 5.73
CA SER A 92 -17.35 -4.75 5.68
C SER A 92 -18.06 -4.93 4.34
N HIS A 93 -17.33 -5.09 3.23
CA HIS A 93 -17.89 -5.38 1.91
C HIS A 93 -18.18 -6.87 1.68
N SER A 94 -17.57 -7.73 2.49
CA SER A 94 -17.75 -9.18 2.36
C SER A 94 -18.75 -9.76 3.35
N VAL A 95 -18.94 -9.11 4.49
CA VAL A 95 -19.79 -9.55 5.58
C VAL A 95 -20.82 -8.46 5.88
N SER A 96 -22.11 -8.77 5.61
CA SER A 96 -23.20 -7.86 5.93
C SER A 96 -23.19 -7.53 7.43
N ASP A 97 -23.48 -6.28 7.75
CA ASP A 97 -23.58 -5.77 9.12
C ASP A 97 -22.30 -5.84 9.96
N PHE A 98 -21.13 -6.07 9.32
CA PHE A 98 -19.87 -6.05 10.03
C PHE A 98 -19.53 -4.64 10.53
N TYR A 99 -19.70 -3.61 9.69
CA TYR A 99 -19.44 -2.21 10.04
C TYR A 99 -20.77 -1.45 10.09
N GLN A 100 -21.15 -0.95 11.26
CA GLN A 100 -22.47 -0.37 11.52
C GLN A 100 -22.41 1.11 11.91
N GLU A 101 -21.26 1.77 11.72
CA GLU A 101 -21.09 3.18 12.03
C GLU A 101 -21.69 4.08 10.93
N THR A 102 -22.13 5.26 11.32
CA THR A 102 -22.60 6.30 10.39
C THR A 102 -21.44 7.01 9.67
N ILE A 103 -20.25 6.97 10.25
CA ILE A 103 -19.03 7.58 9.71
C ILE A 103 -18.37 6.58 8.76
N SER A 104 -17.93 7.05 7.58
CA SER A 104 -17.17 6.19 6.66
C SER A 104 -15.85 5.72 7.30
N ILE A 105 -15.40 4.52 6.93
CA ILE A 105 -14.17 3.91 7.47
C ILE A 105 -12.94 4.81 7.27
N GLU A 106 -12.87 5.55 6.17
CA GLU A 106 -11.78 6.49 5.87
C GLU A 106 -11.67 7.59 6.94
N ASN A 107 -12.83 8.07 7.44
CA ASN A 107 -12.92 9.15 8.43
C ASN A 107 -13.07 8.64 9.87
N ALA A 108 -13.13 7.32 10.06
CA ALA A 108 -13.25 6.72 11.38
C ALA A 108 -12.01 6.98 12.24
N SER A 109 -12.22 7.20 13.54
CA SER A 109 -11.12 7.32 14.49
C SER A 109 -10.40 5.98 14.68
N GLN A 110 -9.18 6.03 15.23
CA GLN A 110 -8.40 4.82 15.48
C GLN A 110 -9.11 3.88 16.45
N GLU A 111 -9.77 4.43 17.47
CA GLU A 111 -10.50 3.67 18.48
C GLU A 111 -11.64 2.86 17.86
N VAL A 112 -12.38 3.47 16.91
CA VAL A 112 -13.44 2.76 16.16
C VAL A 112 -12.84 1.64 15.32
N ILE A 113 -11.79 1.91 14.57
CA ILE A 113 -11.10 0.89 13.78
C ILE A 113 -10.60 -0.26 14.65
N ASP A 114 -9.98 0.03 15.79
CA ASP A 114 -9.44 -0.99 16.72
C ASP A 114 -10.54 -1.90 17.28
N GLN A 115 -11.74 -1.38 17.55
CA GLN A 115 -12.90 -2.20 17.96
C GLN A 115 -13.31 -3.21 16.90
N TYR A 116 -13.30 -2.82 15.62
CA TYR A 116 -13.62 -3.72 14.50
C TYR A 116 -12.50 -4.73 14.24
N LEU A 117 -11.23 -4.33 14.42
CA LEU A 117 -10.10 -5.24 14.33
C LEU A 117 -10.10 -6.26 15.47
N GLU A 118 -10.51 -5.87 16.69
CA GLU A 118 -10.68 -6.81 17.80
C GLU A 118 -11.75 -7.85 17.48
N LYS A 119 -12.85 -7.48 16.81
CA LYS A 119 -13.87 -8.42 16.33
C LYS A 119 -13.33 -9.36 15.23
N LEU A 120 -12.41 -8.87 14.40
CA LEU A 120 -11.89 -9.60 13.24
C LEU A 120 -10.85 -10.66 13.63
N TRP A 121 -9.87 -10.31 14.45
CA TRP A 121 -8.74 -11.18 14.79
C TRP A 121 -8.31 -11.15 16.25
N GLY A 122 -9.14 -10.59 17.11
CA GLY A 122 -8.85 -10.48 18.54
C GLY A 122 -7.86 -9.37 18.89
N LEU A 123 -7.87 -8.96 20.16
CA LEU A 123 -6.99 -7.90 20.65
C LEU A 123 -5.51 -8.34 20.65
N LYS A 124 -5.26 -9.59 21.08
CA LYS A 124 -3.92 -10.17 21.20
C LYS A 124 -3.87 -11.55 20.55
N LEU A 125 -2.66 -12.03 20.24
CA LEU A 125 -2.45 -13.37 19.68
C LEU A 125 -2.87 -14.50 20.64
N GLY A 126 -2.93 -14.23 21.94
CA GLY A 126 -3.41 -15.13 22.96
C GLY A 126 -4.59 -14.59 23.74
N LYS A 127 -4.71 -14.98 24.99
CA LYS A 127 -5.75 -14.43 25.89
C LYS A 127 -5.55 -12.93 26.11
N LYS A 128 -6.64 -12.22 26.39
CA LYS A 128 -6.62 -10.75 26.54
C LYS A 128 -5.63 -10.29 27.63
N GLU A 129 -5.48 -11.05 28.71
CA GLU A 129 -4.58 -10.77 29.83
C GLU A 129 -3.15 -11.30 29.63
N SER A 130 -2.88 -11.97 28.52
CA SER A 130 -1.55 -12.54 28.25
C SER A 130 -0.53 -11.44 27.93
N ASN A 131 0.77 -11.77 28.10
CA ASN A 131 1.87 -10.90 27.68
C ASN A 131 2.18 -10.98 26.18
N GLU A 132 1.28 -11.58 25.39
CA GLU A 132 1.48 -11.74 23.97
C GLU A 132 1.24 -10.43 23.19
N ALA A 133 1.76 -10.40 21.97
CA ALA A 133 1.69 -9.22 21.11
C ALA A 133 0.23 -8.89 20.74
N TYR A 134 -0.03 -7.61 20.55
CA TYR A 134 -1.27 -7.13 19.93
C TYR A 134 -1.38 -7.66 18.50
N SER A 135 -2.52 -8.29 18.17
CA SER A 135 -2.75 -8.94 16.88
C SER A 135 -2.50 -8.01 15.69
N SER A 136 -3.03 -6.79 15.72
CA SER A 136 -2.84 -5.83 14.65
C SER A 136 -1.36 -5.47 14.43
N ARG A 137 -0.60 -5.28 15.51
CA ARG A 137 0.84 -4.97 15.42
C ARG A 137 1.62 -6.14 14.85
N TRP A 138 1.30 -7.35 15.30
CA TRP A 138 1.96 -8.56 14.81
C TRP A 138 1.68 -8.78 13.32
N ILE A 139 0.42 -8.66 12.90
CA ILE A 139 0.00 -8.82 11.50
C ILE A 139 0.73 -7.80 10.61
N LEU A 140 0.73 -6.53 11.01
CA LEU A 140 1.43 -5.50 10.27
C LEU A 140 2.94 -5.80 10.15
N ALA A 141 3.58 -6.20 11.25
CA ALA A 141 5.00 -6.55 11.24
C ALA A 141 5.30 -7.78 10.37
N ALA A 142 4.41 -8.80 10.40
CA ALA A 142 4.56 -10.01 9.59
C ALA A 142 4.35 -9.77 8.08
N LEU A 143 3.55 -8.76 7.72
CA LEU A 143 3.25 -8.41 6.32
C LEU A 143 4.16 -7.31 5.76
N SER A 144 4.91 -6.61 6.61
CA SER A 144 5.86 -5.58 6.19
C SER A 144 7.16 -6.20 5.68
N ASP A 145 7.79 -5.54 4.71
CA ASP A 145 9.13 -5.89 4.27
C ASP A 145 10.20 -5.48 5.30
N PHE A 146 11.48 -5.77 5.02
CA PHE A 146 12.60 -5.41 5.89
C PHE A 146 12.79 -3.89 6.11
N ASN A 147 12.19 -3.05 5.25
CA ASN A 147 12.17 -1.60 5.37
C ASN A 147 10.93 -1.10 6.11
N GLY A 148 10.10 -1.99 6.64
CA GLY A 148 8.84 -1.66 7.29
C GLY A 148 7.75 -1.18 6.31
N GLN A 149 7.90 -1.45 5.02
CA GLN A 149 6.92 -1.06 4.00
C GLN A 149 5.88 -2.14 3.81
N LEU A 150 4.62 -1.73 3.79
CA LEU A 150 3.47 -2.60 3.63
C LEU A 150 2.84 -2.38 2.24
N GLN A 151 2.34 -3.45 1.65
CA GLN A 151 1.59 -3.39 0.40
C GLN A 151 0.14 -3.81 0.61
N ALA A 152 -0.80 -3.09 0.01
CA ALA A 152 -2.24 -3.41 0.10
C ALA A 152 -2.55 -4.86 -0.28
N ARG A 153 -1.89 -5.39 -1.32
CA ARG A 153 -2.10 -6.78 -1.76
C ARG A 153 -1.76 -7.82 -0.70
N ASP A 154 -0.84 -7.51 0.22
CA ASP A 154 -0.45 -8.47 1.26
C ASP A 154 -1.51 -8.56 2.36
N ILE A 155 -2.19 -7.45 2.67
CA ILE A 155 -3.40 -7.44 3.50
C ILE A 155 -4.52 -8.25 2.83
N ILE A 156 -4.76 -8.03 1.54
CA ILE A 156 -5.81 -8.74 0.79
C ILE A 156 -5.53 -10.25 0.79
N ARG A 157 -4.29 -10.65 0.52
CA ARG A 157 -3.87 -12.06 0.52
C ARG A 157 -4.00 -12.68 1.90
N PHE A 158 -3.55 -11.98 2.94
CA PHE A 158 -3.67 -12.43 4.31
C PHE A 158 -5.13 -12.71 4.68
N LEU A 159 -6.03 -11.76 4.44
CA LEU A 159 -7.45 -11.93 4.74
C LEU A 159 -8.08 -13.06 3.90
N LYS A 160 -7.73 -13.16 2.61
CA LYS A 160 -8.18 -14.27 1.77
C LYS A 160 -7.76 -15.62 2.35
N TYR A 161 -6.48 -15.82 2.61
CA TYR A 161 -5.99 -17.09 3.16
C TYR A 161 -6.54 -17.36 4.56
N ALA A 162 -6.71 -16.35 5.39
CA ALA A 162 -7.33 -16.49 6.69
C ALA A 162 -8.79 -16.96 6.58
N SER A 163 -9.56 -16.44 5.61
CA SER A 163 -10.94 -16.85 5.36
C SER A 163 -11.06 -18.27 4.79
N GLU A 164 -10.08 -18.70 4.02
CA GLU A 164 -10.04 -20.05 3.42
C GLU A 164 -9.50 -21.11 4.40
N TYR A 165 -8.85 -20.67 5.49
CA TYR A 165 -8.22 -21.60 6.43
C TYR A 165 -9.24 -22.28 7.33
N ASN A 166 -9.61 -23.50 6.96
CA ASN A 166 -10.45 -24.42 7.76
C ASN A 166 -9.62 -25.25 8.77
N GLY A 167 -8.54 -24.71 9.30
CA GLY A 167 -7.58 -25.42 10.14
C GLY A 167 -8.09 -25.91 11.49
N TYR A 168 -9.32 -25.57 11.80
CA TYR A 168 -10.04 -26.09 12.95
C TYR A 168 -11.06 -27.14 12.53
N ASN A 169 -10.68 -28.40 12.53
CA ASN A 169 -11.57 -29.56 12.38
C ASN A 169 -12.70 -29.58 13.45
N GLY A 170 -13.52 -28.53 13.51
CA GLY A 170 -14.62 -28.39 14.47
C GLY A 170 -14.22 -28.17 15.94
N LYS A 171 -12.92 -28.09 16.25
CA LYS A 171 -12.46 -27.72 17.60
C LYS A 171 -12.41 -26.21 17.72
N LYS A 172 -13.09 -25.66 18.74
CA LYS A 172 -12.97 -24.21 19.05
C LYS A 172 -11.51 -23.81 19.17
N PRO A 173 -11.12 -22.61 18.70
CA PRO A 173 -9.79 -22.07 18.99
C PRO A 173 -9.51 -22.19 20.48
N PRO A 174 -8.28 -22.52 20.87
CA PRO A 174 -7.94 -22.68 22.29
C PRO A 174 -8.08 -21.39 23.11
N TYR A 175 -8.41 -20.29 22.45
CA TYR A 175 -8.53 -18.96 23.05
C TYR A 175 -9.85 -18.31 22.64
N ASN A 176 -10.82 -18.41 23.49
CA ASN A 176 -12.00 -17.52 23.57
C ASN A 176 -11.84 -16.65 24.80
#